data_1fced801943da59f0a97b2c41dc6297d
#
_entry.id   1fced801943da59f0a97b2c41dc6297d
#
_cell.length_a   1.000
_cell.length_b   1.000
_cell.length_c   1.000
_cell.angle_alpha   90.00
_cell.angle_beta   90.00
_cell.angle_gamma   90.00
#
_symmetry.space_group_name_H-M   'P 1'
#
loop_
_entity.id
_entity.type
_entity.pdbx_description
1 polymer ?
#
loop_
_entity_poly.entity_id
_entity_poly.type
_entity_poly.pdbx_seq_one_letter_code
_entity_poly.pdbx_strand_id
1 'polypeptide(L)'
;TQGKIIETGNTEELFLHPQHSYTKKLLESEPGGQPVKVTDSATYFVSTRNLKVWFPIQKGVLKRTVDHVKAVDGVSLEIRKGHSLGVVGESGSGKSTLGLALLRLIKSEGEIQFGDVYLDALNQKQITPIRKAMQIVFQDPFGSLSPRMTVEQIVSEGLEIHKLEKEENREEQIVQVLKEVDLDPELRHRYPHEFSGGQRQRIAIARALVLKPSFLVLDEPTSSLDRSIQSQVLELLRNLQKKHNLTYLFISHDLKIIQTLCHDIIVMKDGIVLEAGPTTKIMNNPQNPYTKALLKAAF
;
A
#
# COMPACT_ATOMS: atom_id res chain seq x y z
N THR A 1 -12.06 -14.34 22.13
CA THR A 1 -12.94 -13.37 21.51
C THR A 1 -13.72 -12.62 22.58
N GLN A 2 -13.99 -11.31 22.40
CA GLN A 2 -14.74 -10.47 23.36
C GLN A 2 -14.25 -10.59 24.82
N GLY A 3 -12.93 -10.67 25.03
CA GLY A 3 -12.33 -10.83 26.34
C GLY A 3 -12.50 -12.23 26.97
N LYS A 4 -13.04 -13.20 26.25
CA LYS A 4 -13.21 -14.58 26.75
C LYS A 4 -12.29 -15.55 26.00
N ILE A 5 -11.71 -16.49 26.74
CA ILE A 5 -11.05 -17.65 26.17
C ILE A 5 -12.13 -18.61 25.66
N ILE A 6 -12.08 -18.98 24.38
CA ILE A 6 -13.10 -19.80 23.72
C ILE A 6 -12.63 -21.24 23.49
N GLU A 7 -11.31 -21.45 23.44
CA GLU A 7 -10.70 -22.75 23.28
C GLU A 7 -9.32 -22.78 23.91
N THR A 8 -8.97 -23.90 24.55
CA THR A 8 -7.66 -24.16 25.14
C THR A 8 -7.29 -25.61 24.87
N GLY A 9 -6.02 -25.90 24.65
CA GLY A 9 -5.54 -27.24 24.40
C GLY A 9 -4.03 -27.28 24.15
N ASN A 10 -3.52 -28.46 23.83
CA ASN A 10 -2.15 -28.62 23.37
C ASN A 10 -1.98 -27.88 22.02
N THR A 11 -0.83 -27.27 21.83
CA THR A 11 -0.56 -26.46 20.60
C THR A 11 -0.80 -27.26 19.33
N GLU A 12 -0.27 -28.49 19.26
CA GLU A 12 -0.42 -29.37 18.10
C GLU A 12 -1.89 -29.74 17.85
N GLU A 13 -2.64 -30.07 18.89
CA GLU A 13 -4.06 -30.41 18.80
C GLU A 13 -4.93 -29.21 18.39
N LEU A 14 -4.65 -28.01 18.94
CA LEU A 14 -5.33 -26.77 18.57
C LEU A 14 -5.12 -26.39 17.09
N PHE A 15 -3.93 -26.64 16.55
CA PHE A 15 -3.62 -26.31 15.15
C PHE A 15 -4.12 -27.37 14.17
N LEU A 16 -4.03 -28.66 14.52
CA LEU A 16 -4.42 -29.76 13.62
C LEU A 16 -5.91 -30.12 13.73
N HIS A 17 -6.51 -29.97 14.91
CA HIS A 17 -7.89 -30.41 15.18
C HIS A 17 -8.69 -29.37 15.98
N PRO A 18 -8.77 -28.10 15.53
CA PRO A 18 -9.54 -27.07 16.21
C PRO A 18 -11.00 -27.46 16.32
N GLN A 19 -11.59 -27.33 17.51
CA GLN A 19 -12.99 -27.70 17.76
C GLN A 19 -13.91 -26.48 17.57
N HIS A 20 -13.49 -25.32 18.09
CA HIS A 20 -14.32 -24.13 18.05
C HIS A 20 -14.36 -23.48 16.65
N SER A 21 -15.53 -23.09 16.19
CA SER A 21 -15.71 -22.49 14.86
C SER A 21 -14.87 -21.23 14.63
N TYR A 22 -14.64 -20.43 15.66
CA TYR A 22 -13.78 -19.25 15.58
C TYR A 22 -12.31 -19.63 15.39
N THR A 23 -11.81 -20.66 16.08
CA THR A 23 -10.43 -21.16 15.93
C THR A 23 -10.23 -21.71 14.52
N LYS A 24 -11.18 -22.49 14.00
CA LYS A 24 -11.19 -22.95 12.59
C LYS A 24 -11.10 -21.78 11.63
N LYS A 25 -12.00 -20.79 11.77
CA LYS A 25 -12.00 -19.60 10.94
C LYS A 25 -10.71 -18.81 11.02
N LEU A 26 -10.10 -18.72 12.22
CA LEU A 26 -8.82 -18.00 12.41
C LEU A 26 -7.67 -18.73 11.70
N LEU A 27 -7.62 -20.05 11.76
CA LEU A 27 -6.58 -20.88 11.11
C LEU A 27 -6.78 -20.97 9.59
N GLU A 28 -8.04 -21.03 9.12
CA GLU A 28 -8.40 -21.03 7.71
C GLU A 28 -8.26 -19.65 7.05
N SER A 29 -8.13 -18.57 7.84
CA SER A 29 -8.02 -17.18 7.35
C SER A 29 -6.62 -16.88 6.79
N GLU A 30 -6.07 -17.76 5.96
CA GLU A 30 -4.89 -17.40 5.19
C GLU A 30 -5.27 -16.44 4.04
N PRO A 31 -4.41 -15.45 3.75
CA PRO A 31 -4.59 -14.59 2.59
C PRO A 31 -4.66 -15.47 1.32
N GLY A 32 -5.84 -15.65 0.78
CA GLY A 32 -6.07 -16.44 -0.42
C GLY A 32 -6.41 -15.58 -1.64
N GLY A 33 -6.46 -16.21 -2.82
CA GLY A 33 -6.83 -15.57 -4.07
C GLY A 33 -5.65 -15.42 -5.04
N GLN A 34 -5.92 -14.78 -6.16
CA GLN A 34 -4.93 -14.52 -7.21
C GLN A 34 -5.02 -13.04 -7.63
N PRO A 35 -3.95 -12.46 -8.18
CA PRO A 35 -3.99 -11.12 -8.77
C PRO A 35 -5.14 -10.99 -9.78
N VAL A 36 -5.67 -9.80 -9.92
CA VAL A 36 -6.73 -9.49 -10.88
C VAL A 36 -6.24 -9.79 -12.29
N LYS A 37 -7.01 -10.53 -13.08
CA LYS A 37 -6.63 -10.77 -14.48
C LYS A 37 -6.57 -9.45 -15.24
N VAL A 38 -5.42 -9.18 -15.84
CA VAL A 38 -5.14 -7.98 -16.63
C VAL A 38 -4.69 -8.40 -18.03
N THR A 39 -4.77 -7.47 -18.97
CA THR A 39 -4.32 -7.72 -20.35
C THR A 39 -2.82 -7.53 -20.46
N ASP A 40 -2.11 -8.51 -21.03
CA ASP A 40 -0.65 -8.44 -21.25
C ASP A 40 -0.22 -7.28 -22.15
N SER A 41 -1.14 -6.72 -22.95
CA SER A 41 -0.94 -5.58 -23.83
C SER A 41 -1.02 -4.21 -23.13
N ALA A 42 -1.17 -4.17 -21.80
CA ALA A 42 -1.24 -2.90 -21.06
C ALA A 42 0.09 -2.13 -21.17
N THR A 43 -0.03 -0.84 -21.48
CA THR A 43 1.13 0.06 -21.58
C THR A 43 1.74 0.33 -20.20
N TYR A 44 3.04 0.64 -20.18
CA TYR A 44 3.69 1.13 -18.96
C TYR A 44 3.04 2.45 -18.53
N PHE A 45 2.74 2.55 -17.24
CA PHE A 45 1.99 3.66 -16.68
C PHE A 45 2.79 4.44 -15.63
N VAL A 46 3.57 3.74 -14.82
CA VAL A 46 4.53 4.35 -13.90
C VAL A 46 5.89 3.73 -14.15
N SER A 47 6.90 4.55 -14.32
CA SER A 47 8.28 4.06 -14.46
C SER A 47 9.28 4.98 -13.79
N THR A 48 10.44 4.41 -13.42
CA THR A 48 11.59 5.17 -12.95
C THR A 48 12.84 4.71 -13.64
N ARG A 49 13.80 5.64 -13.79
CA ARG A 49 15.16 5.35 -14.24
C ARG A 49 16.17 5.96 -13.27
N ASN A 50 17.02 5.10 -12.73
CA ASN A 50 18.11 5.48 -11.82
C ASN A 50 17.64 6.37 -10.66
N LEU A 51 16.47 6.02 -10.05
CA LEU A 51 15.89 6.79 -8.95
C LEU A 51 16.76 6.68 -7.71
N LYS A 52 17.11 7.83 -7.11
CA LYS A 52 17.94 7.92 -5.91
C LYS A 52 17.28 8.79 -4.87
N VAL A 53 17.31 8.33 -3.62
CA VAL A 53 16.95 9.12 -2.44
C VAL A 53 18.04 8.96 -1.40
N TRP A 54 18.83 10.00 -1.23
CA TRP A 54 19.94 10.03 -0.31
C TRP A 54 19.70 11.08 0.78
N PHE A 55 19.66 10.64 2.02
CA PHE A 55 19.48 11.52 3.19
C PHE A 55 20.85 11.92 3.73
N PRO A 56 21.18 13.24 3.83
CA PRO A 56 22.47 13.68 4.29
C PRO A 56 22.65 13.41 5.81
N ILE A 57 23.78 12.82 6.18
CA ILE A 57 24.23 12.69 7.56
C ILE A 57 25.02 13.96 7.89
N GLN A 58 24.48 14.79 8.78
CA GLN A 58 25.08 16.04 9.19
C GLN A 58 25.77 15.91 10.55
N LYS A 59 27.00 16.44 10.67
CA LYS A 59 27.75 16.49 11.94
C LYS A 59 28.20 17.91 12.28
N GLY A 60 28.37 18.15 13.59
CA GLY A 60 28.84 19.39 14.16
C GLY A 60 27.82 20.53 14.21
N VAL A 61 28.17 21.62 14.84
CA VAL A 61 27.32 22.82 15.03
C VAL A 61 26.94 23.46 13.68
N LEU A 62 27.81 23.39 12.70
CA LEU A 62 27.61 23.93 11.35
C LEU A 62 26.85 22.98 10.41
N LYS A 63 26.33 21.85 10.91
CA LYS A 63 25.55 20.87 10.15
C LYS A 63 26.22 20.49 8.81
N ARG A 64 27.51 20.23 8.80
CA ARG A 64 28.22 19.82 7.58
C ARG A 64 27.83 18.38 7.22
N THR A 65 27.47 18.16 5.97
CA THR A 65 27.19 16.81 5.44
C THR A 65 28.51 16.04 5.38
N VAL A 66 28.60 14.93 6.08
CA VAL A 66 29.76 14.05 6.16
C VAL A 66 29.56 12.74 5.41
N ASP A 67 28.29 12.32 5.21
CA ASP A 67 27.93 11.10 4.50
C ASP A 67 26.43 11.13 4.13
N HIS A 68 25.91 10.08 3.50
CA HIS A 68 24.52 9.94 3.14
C HIS A 68 23.99 8.54 3.49
N VAL A 69 22.78 8.49 4.02
CA VAL A 69 21.97 7.24 4.02
C VAL A 69 21.33 7.08 2.66
N LYS A 70 21.77 6.10 1.90
CA LYS A 70 21.26 5.79 0.56
C LYS A 70 20.00 4.92 0.66
N ALA A 71 18.87 5.54 1.00
CA ALA A 71 17.63 4.82 1.21
C ALA A 71 17.04 4.22 -0.08
N VAL A 72 17.27 4.87 -1.22
CA VAL A 72 17.04 4.33 -2.58
C VAL A 72 18.27 4.70 -3.40
N ASP A 73 18.89 3.73 -4.07
CA ASP A 73 20.16 3.94 -4.79
C ASP A 73 20.10 3.29 -6.19
N GLY A 74 19.68 4.07 -7.18
CA GLY A 74 19.67 3.67 -8.58
C GLY A 74 18.52 2.73 -8.98
N VAL A 75 17.37 2.83 -8.34
CA VAL A 75 16.22 1.96 -8.63
C VAL A 75 15.56 2.34 -9.96
N SER A 76 15.43 1.34 -10.85
CA SER A 76 14.65 1.43 -12.08
C SER A 76 13.55 0.38 -12.03
N LEU A 77 12.30 0.80 -12.29
CA LEU A 77 11.13 -0.07 -12.30
C LEU A 77 10.11 0.40 -13.33
N GLU A 78 9.22 -0.51 -13.70
CA GLU A 78 8.12 -0.24 -14.63
C GLU A 78 6.85 -0.92 -14.12
N ILE A 79 5.73 -0.21 -14.11
CA ILE A 79 4.42 -0.73 -13.71
C ILE A 79 3.44 -0.51 -14.85
N ARG A 80 2.81 -1.56 -15.34
CA ARG A 80 1.80 -1.47 -16.39
C ARG A 80 0.47 -0.98 -15.79
N LYS A 81 -0.34 -0.30 -16.61
CA LYS A 81 -1.66 0.19 -16.20
C LYS A 81 -2.55 -0.96 -15.73
N GLY A 82 -3.18 -0.79 -14.59
CA GLY A 82 -4.05 -1.82 -13.98
C GLY A 82 -3.31 -2.96 -13.29
N HIS A 83 -1.96 -3.01 -13.35
CA HIS A 83 -1.16 -4.02 -12.67
C HIS A 83 -0.84 -3.63 -11.22
N SER A 84 -0.45 -4.64 -10.44
CA SER A 84 0.09 -4.47 -9.09
C SER A 84 1.56 -4.91 -9.09
N LEU A 85 2.46 -3.99 -8.69
CA LEU A 85 3.86 -4.29 -8.42
C LEU A 85 4.06 -4.44 -6.92
N GLY A 86 4.51 -5.61 -6.48
CA GLY A 86 4.90 -5.88 -5.10
C GLY A 86 6.32 -5.38 -4.82
N VAL A 87 6.53 -4.77 -3.68
CA VAL A 87 7.86 -4.38 -3.18
C VAL A 87 8.10 -5.07 -1.86
N VAL A 88 9.10 -5.94 -1.81
CA VAL A 88 9.45 -6.73 -0.62
C VAL A 88 10.89 -6.53 -0.20
N GLY A 89 11.19 -6.84 1.04
CA GLY A 89 12.51 -6.77 1.65
C GLY A 89 12.40 -6.50 3.16
N GLU A 90 13.53 -6.58 3.86
CA GLU A 90 13.61 -6.32 5.30
C GLU A 90 13.22 -4.88 5.66
N SER A 91 12.92 -4.65 6.94
CA SER A 91 12.73 -3.28 7.45
C SER A 91 13.97 -2.44 7.19
N GLY A 92 13.77 -1.19 6.75
CA GLY A 92 14.89 -0.31 6.39
C GLY A 92 15.48 -0.52 4.99
N SER A 93 14.99 -1.46 4.17
CA SER A 93 15.50 -1.68 2.80
C SER A 93 15.13 -0.59 1.78
N GLY A 94 14.36 0.44 2.17
CA GLY A 94 14.03 1.59 1.32
C GLY A 94 12.64 1.55 0.66
N LYS A 95 11.81 0.55 0.94
CA LYS A 95 10.48 0.34 0.30
C LYS A 95 9.53 1.54 0.42
N SER A 96 9.27 1.99 1.65
CA SER A 96 8.41 3.17 1.90
C SER A 96 9.00 4.44 1.29
N THR A 97 10.33 4.58 1.35
CA THR A 97 11.05 5.70 0.72
C THR A 97 10.86 5.71 -0.79
N LEU A 98 10.90 4.52 -1.43
CA LEU A 98 10.61 4.36 -2.86
C LEU A 98 9.18 4.83 -3.19
N GLY A 99 8.17 4.39 -2.42
CA GLY A 99 6.79 4.82 -2.58
C GLY A 99 6.60 6.33 -2.47
N LEU A 100 7.21 6.95 -1.45
CA LEU A 100 7.16 8.40 -1.24
C LEU A 100 7.86 9.17 -2.37
N ALA A 101 8.97 8.65 -2.89
CA ALA A 101 9.71 9.26 -3.99
C ALA A 101 8.91 9.23 -5.30
N LEU A 102 8.26 8.10 -5.62
CA LEU A 102 7.37 7.96 -6.78
C LEU A 102 6.24 8.99 -6.78
N LEU A 103 5.70 9.31 -5.61
CA LEU A 103 4.65 10.33 -5.44
C LEU A 103 5.22 11.76 -5.35
N ARG A 104 6.53 11.94 -5.47
CA ARG A 104 7.20 13.25 -5.30
C ARG A 104 6.85 13.91 -3.96
N LEU A 105 6.66 13.12 -2.92
CA LEU A 105 6.47 13.59 -1.54
C LEU A 105 7.80 13.90 -0.84
N ILE A 106 8.88 13.30 -1.30
CA ILE A 106 10.26 13.57 -0.88
C ILE A 106 11.14 13.91 -2.07
N LYS A 107 12.27 14.57 -1.82
CA LYS A 107 13.26 14.86 -2.87
C LYS A 107 13.90 13.56 -3.36
N SER A 108 14.05 13.45 -4.66
CA SER A 108 14.71 12.35 -5.33
C SER A 108 15.48 12.86 -6.55
N GLU A 109 16.46 12.09 -6.99
CA GLU A 109 17.17 12.26 -8.26
C GLU A 109 16.80 11.09 -9.18
N GLY A 110 16.94 11.28 -10.50
CA GLY A 110 16.54 10.31 -11.51
C GLY A 110 15.16 10.62 -12.10
N GLU A 111 14.80 9.89 -13.14
CA GLU A 111 13.57 10.12 -13.89
C GLU A 111 12.38 9.39 -13.24
N ILE A 112 11.23 10.06 -13.19
CA ILE A 112 9.96 9.49 -12.77
C ILE A 112 8.92 9.83 -13.83
N GLN A 113 8.35 8.82 -14.48
CA GLN A 113 7.28 8.98 -15.46
C GLN A 113 5.96 8.46 -14.91
N PHE A 114 4.89 9.23 -15.11
CA PHE A 114 3.51 8.88 -14.78
C PHE A 114 2.62 9.14 -16.00
N GLY A 115 2.14 8.09 -16.65
CA GLY A 115 1.53 8.20 -17.98
C GLY A 115 2.52 8.83 -18.96
N ASP A 116 2.09 9.91 -19.58
CA ASP A 116 2.93 10.66 -20.54
C ASP A 116 3.71 11.82 -19.89
N VAL A 117 3.70 11.94 -18.56
CA VAL A 117 4.26 13.09 -17.85
C VAL A 117 5.52 12.68 -17.07
N TYR A 118 6.61 13.41 -17.28
CA TYR A 118 7.83 13.32 -16.48
C TYR A 118 7.70 14.20 -15.24
N LEU A 119 7.64 13.55 -14.06
CA LEU A 119 7.38 14.24 -12.78
C LEU A 119 8.60 14.95 -12.22
N ASP A 120 9.80 14.47 -12.51
CA ASP A 120 11.08 15.05 -12.06
C ASP A 120 11.29 16.46 -12.59
N ALA A 121 10.80 16.77 -13.79
CA ALA A 121 10.87 18.10 -14.39
C ALA A 121 9.87 19.13 -13.80
N LEU A 122 8.88 18.68 -13.00
CA LEU A 122 7.80 19.52 -12.51
C LEU A 122 8.13 20.21 -11.18
N ASN A 123 7.70 21.48 -11.06
CA ASN A 123 7.68 22.18 -9.77
C ASN A 123 6.42 21.83 -8.96
N GLN A 124 6.36 22.30 -7.69
CA GLN A 124 5.26 21.99 -6.77
C GLN A 124 3.87 22.42 -7.28
N LYS A 125 3.77 23.56 -7.99
CA LYS A 125 2.49 24.04 -8.54
C LYS A 125 2.00 23.15 -9.67
N GLN A 126 2.92 22.66 -10.50
CA GLN A 126 2.62 21.79 -11.65
C GLN A 126 2.27 20.36 -11.23
N ILE A 127 2.89 19.83 -10.16
CA ILE A 127 2.61 18.47 -9.69
C ILE A 127 1.32 18.36 -8.87
N THR A 128 0.88 19.45 -8.21
CA THR A 128 -0.33 19.44 -7.36
C THR A 128 -1.58 18.90 -8.07
N PRO A 129 -1.92 19.28 -9.32
CA PRO A 129 -3.07 18.72 -10.02
C PRO A 129 -2.93 17.22 -10.32
N ILE A 130 -1.68 16.73 -10.51
CA ILE A 130 -1.40 15.32 -10.83
C ILE A 130 -1.54 14.44 -9.58
N ARG A 131 -1.26 14.98 -8.39
CA ARG A 131 -1.34 14.25 -7.11
C ARG A 131 -2.71 13.65 -6.83
N LYS A 132 -3.80 14.24 -7.35
CA LYS A 132 -5.12 13.62 -7.22
C LYS A 132 -5.19 12.23 -7.87
N ALA A 133 -4.44 12.03 -8.96
CA ALA A 133 -4.37 10.76 -9.67
C ALA A 133 -3.39 9.76 -9.04
N MET A 134 -2.55 10.22 -8.10
CA MET A 134 -1.53 9.42 -7.40
C MET A 134 -1.73 9.55 -5.89
N GLN A 135 -2.23 8.51 -5.24
CA GLN A 135 -2.56 8.55 -3.83
C GLN A 135 -1.74 7.52 -3.04
N ILE A 136 -1.74 7.66 -1.71
CA ILE A 136 -1.07 6.74 -0.79
C ILE A 136 -1.97 6.35 0.37
N VAL A 137 -1.90 5.08 0.75
CA VAL A 137 -2.40 4.56 2.02
C VAL A 137 -1.20 4.16 2.86
N PHE A 138 -1.03 4.80 4.01
CA PHE A 138 0.10 4.59 4.90
C PHE A 138 -0.08 3.35 5.79
N GLN A 139 1.05 2.85 6.29
CA GLN A 139 1.15 1.68 7.16
C GLN A 139 0.33 1.80 8.45
N ASP A 140 0.34 2.98 9.07
CA ASP A 140 -0.37 3.24 10.32
C ASP A 140 -1.68 4.00 10.06
N PRO A 141 -2.84 3.32 10.08
CA PRO A 141 -4.12 3.99 9.94
C PRO A 141 -4.46 4.87 11.16
N PHE A 142 -3.88 4.61 12.34
CA PHE A 142 -4.08 5.43 13.52
C PHE A 142 -3.39 6.78 13.40
N GLY A 143 -2.11 6.79 13.01
CA GLY A 143 -1.33 8.02 12.84
C GLY A 143 -1.69 8.81 11.58
N SER A 144 -2.28 8.16 10.58
CA SER A 144 -2.62 8.80 9.31
C SER A 144 -4.00 9.49 9.29
N LEU A 145 -4.89 9.16 10.23
CA LEU A 145 -6.21 9.77 10.35
C LEU A 145 -6.22 10.78 11.51
N SER A 146 -6.66 12.00 11.25
CA SER A 146 -6.75 13.03 12.29
C SER A 146 -7.79 12.62 13.34
N PRO A 147 -7.43 12.47 14.63
CA PRO A 147 -8.39 12.07 15.67
C PRO A 147 -9.42 13.14 16.00
N ARG A 148 -9.23 14.36 15.49
CA ARG A 148 -10.11 15.52 15.72
C ARG A 148 -11.11 15.77 14.59
N MET A 149 -11.03 15.01 13.53
CA MET A 149 -11.91 15.12 12.36
C MET A 149 -12.85 13.93 12.31
N THR A 150 -14.08 14.15 11.87
CA THR A 150 -15.02 13.07 11.56
C THR A 150 -14.57 12.32 10.31
N VAL A 151 -15.10 11.12 10.09
CA VAL A 151 -14.83 10.33 8.85
C VAL A 151 -15.17 11.13 7.61
N GLU A 152 -16.31 11.84 7.62
CA GLU A 152 -16.72 12.73 6.53
C GLU A 152 -15.67 13.80 6.24
N GLN A 153 -15.19 14.50 7.25
CA GLN A 153 -14.14 15.52 7.11
C GLN A 153 -12.84 14.95 6.57
N ILE A 154 -12.43 13.76 7.05
CA ILE A 154 -11.20 13.07 6.60
C ILE A 154 -11.32 12.68 5.13
N VAL A 155 -12.46 12.16 4.72
CA VAL A 155 -12.67 11.72 3.33
C VAL A 155 -12.82 12.92 2.39
N SER A 156 -13.50 14.01 2.83
CA SER A 156 -13.70 15.22 2.02
C SER A 156 -12.46 16.08 1.85
N GLU A 157 -11.46 15.97 2.73
CA GLU A 157 -10.28 16.84 2.75
C GLU A 157 -9.60 16.95 1.37
N GLY A 158 -9.43 15.83 0.68
CA GLY A 158 -8.83 15.81 -0.66
C GLY A 158 -9.68 16.53 -1.70
N LEU A 159 -11.00 16.41 -1.63
CA LEU A 159 -11.93 17.11 -2.54
C LEU A 159 -11.85 18.63 -2.36
N GLU A 160 -11.73 19.08 -1.12
CA GLU A 160 -11.61 20.51 -0.76
C GLU A 160 -10.29 21.09 -1.25
N ILE A 161 -9.16 20.44 -0.97
CA ILE A 161 -7.82 20.87 -1.39
C ILE A 161 -7.74 21.00 -2.91
N HIS A 162 -8.31 20.06 -3.64
CA HIS A 162 -8.29 20.06 -5.11
C HIS A 162 -9.44 20.87 -5.75
N LYS A 163 -10.36 21.44 -4.96
CA LYS A 163 -11.54 22.22 -5.42
C LYS A 163 -12.35 21.48 -6.50
N LEU A 164 -12.53 20.16 -6.32
CA LEU A 164 -13.05 19.28 -7.37
C LEU A 164 -14.57 19.37 -7.52
N GLU A 165 -15.29 19.64 -6.44
CA GLU A 165 -16.75 19.58 -6.44
C GLU A 165 -17.37 20.74 -5.67
N LYS A 166 -18.60 21.11 -6.08
CA LYS A 166 -19.46 21.96 -5.28
C LYS A 166 -19.87 21.21 -4.02
N GLU A 167 -20.14 21.94 -2.95
CA GLU A 167 -20.47 21.41 -1.63
C GLU A 167 -21.64 20.40 -1.68
N GLU A 168 -22.64 20.69 -2.52
CA GLU A 168 -23.84 19.86 -2.74
C GLU A 168 -23.55 18.44 -3.27
N ASN A 169 -22.47 18.23 -4.04
CA ASN A 169 -22.13 16.93 -4.61
C ASN A 169 -21.13 16.14 -3.75
N ARG A 170 -20.52 16.76 -2.74
CA ARG A 170 -19.49 16.11 -1.91
C ARG A 170 -20.07 15.00 -1.04
N GLU A 171 -21.24 15.24 -0.44
CA GLU A 171 -21.90 14.26 0.42
C GLU A 171 -22.20 12.95 -0.37
N GLU A 172 -22.72 13.07 -1.59
CA GLU A 172 -22.99 11.90 -2.43
C GLU A 172 -21.73 11.12 -2.73
N GLN A 173 -20.60 11.80 -3.03
CA GLN A 173 -19.32 11.15 -3.29
C GLN A 173 -18.76 10.45 -2.05
N ILE A 174 -18.89 11.07 -0.86
CA ILE A 174 -18.47 10.47 0.40
C ILE A 174 -19.32 9.23 0.69
N VAL A 175 -20.63 9.32 0.58
CA VAL A 175 -21.55 8.18 0.75
C VAL A 175 -21.19 7.04 -0.21
N GLN A 176 -20.94 7.38 -1.47
CA GLN A 176 -20.58 6.38 -2.49
C GLN A 176 -19.26 5.69 -2.15
N VAL A 177 -18.20 6.44 -1.82
CA VAL A 177 -16.90 5.83 -1.54
C VAL A 177 -16.91 5.03 -0.25
N LEU A 178 -17.68 5.43 0.77
CA LEU A 178 -17.83 4.64 1.99
C LEU A 178 -18.49 3.30 1.71
N LYS A 179 -19.54 3.25 0.86
CA LYS A 179 -20.13 1.98 0.39
C LYS A 179 -19.12 1.13 -0.37
N GLU A 180 -18.29 1.74 -1.20
CA GLU A 180 -17.27 1.01 -1.98
C GLU A 180 -16.18 0.36 -1.12
N VAL A 181 -15.92 0.90 0.08
CA VAL A 181 -14.99 0.30 1.05
C VAL A 181 -15.71 -0.54 2.12
N ASP A 182 -16.99 -0.93 1.90
CA ASP A 182 -17.83 -1.69 2.82
C ASP A 182 -17.94 -1.04 4.22
N LEU A 183 -18.12 0.26 4.28
CA LEU A 183 -18.45 1.00 5.48
C LEU A 183 -19.87 1.56 5.37
N ASP A 184 -20.60 1.50 6.49
CA ASP A 184 -21.92 2.11 6.57
C ASP A 184 -21.79 3.64 6.51
N PRO A 185 -22.39 4.32 5.50
CA PRO A 185 -22.31 5.76 5.36
C PRO A 185 -22.91 6.55 6.54
N GLU A 186 -23.83 5.96 7.31
CA GLU A 186 -24.40 6.61 8.50
C GLU A 186 -23.35 6.82 9.59
N LEU A 187 -22.22 6.11 9.53
CA LEU A 187 -21.13 6.27 10.48
C LEU A 187 -20.19 7.44 10.13
N ARG A 188 -20.44 8.18 9.05
CA ARG A 188 -19.55 9.25 8.55
C ARG A 188 -19.34 10.41 9.56
N HIS A 189 -20.30 10.62 10.48
CA HIS A 189 -20.22 11.67 11.49
C HIS A 189 -19.42 11.27 12.73
N ARG A 190 -18.95 10.01 12.81
CA ARG A 190 -18.15 9.50 13.92
C ARG A 190 -16.67 9.83 13.76
N TYR A 191 -15.94 9.75 14.86
CA TYR A 191 -14.50 9.99 14.92
C TYR A 191 -13.71 8.67 14.74
N PRO A 192 -12.46 8.72 14.21
CA PRO A 192 -11.65 7.50 13.98
C PRO A 192 -11.47 6.59 15.20
N HIS A 193 -11.43 7.15 16.40
CA HIS A 193 -11.23 6.35 17.62
C HIS A 193 -12.43 5.44 17.96
N GLU A 194 -13.60 5.67 17.35
CA GLU A 194 -14.80 4.86 17.53
C GLU A 194 -14.83 3.60 16.63
N PHE A 195 -13.84 3.44 15.75
CA PHE A 195 -13.76 2.37 14.76
C PHE A 195 -12.71 1.33 15.10
N SER A 196 -12.92 0.08 14.66
CA SER A 196 -11.91 -0.99 14.72
C SER A 196 -10.72 -0.69 13.79
N GLY A 197 -9.60 -1.39 13.97
CA GLY A 197 -8.42 -1.25 13.09
C GLY A 197 -8.74 -1.46 11.62
N GLY A 198 -9.50 -2.49 11.29
CA GLY A 198 -9.92 -2.78 9.92
C GLY A 198 -10.86 -1.72 9.34
N GLN A 199 -11.77 -1.16 10.14
CA GLN A 199 -12.62 -0.05 9.71
C GLN A 199 -11.81 1.24 9.48
N ARG A 200 -10.82 1.54 10.33
CA ARG A 200 -9.91 2.68 10.11
C ARG A 200 -9.09 2.52 8.83
N GLN A 201 -8.64 1.30 8.53
CA GLN A 201 -7.96 1.00 7.27
C GLN A 201 -8.88 1.28 6.07
N ARG A 202 -10.15 0.88 6.14
CA ARG A 202 -11.16 1.19 5.11
C ARG A 202 -11.38 2.70 4.96
N ILE A 203 -11.40 3.47 6.05
CA ILE A 203 -11.46 4.95 6.02
C ILE A 203 -10.23 5.53 5.31
N ALA A 204 -9.02 5.03 5.59
CA ALA A 204 -7.80 5.47 4.93
C ALA A 204 -7.82 5.17 3.41
N ILE A 205 -8.36 4.01 3.02
CA ILE A 205 -8.58 3.66 1.61
C ILE A 205 -9.64 4.58 0.98
N ALA A 206 -10.76 4.85 1.67
CA ALA A 206 -11.81 5.75 1.19
C ALA A 206 -11.29 7.17 0.94
N ARG A 207 -10.46 7.71 1.86
CA ARG A 207 -9.80 9.02 1.72
C ARG A 207 -8.96 9.11 0.44
N ALA A 208 -8.25 8.04 0.10
CA ALA A 208 -7.47 8.01 -1.13
C ALA A 208 -8.36 7.84 -2.37
N LEU A 209 -9.39 6.97 -2.27
CA LEU A 209 -10.23 6.58 -3.40
C LEU A 209 -11.21 7.67 -3.85
N VAL A 210 -11.67 8.55 -2.94
CA VAL A 210 -12.62 9.63 -3.25
C VAL A 210 -12.11 10.57 -4.36
N LEU A 211 -10.78 10.69 -4.49
CA LEU A 211 -10.13 11.46 -5.55
C LEU A 211 -10.09 10.74 -6.90
N LYS A 212 -10.63 9.52 -6.98
CA LYS A 212 -10.62 8.67 -8.18
C LYS A 212 -9.21 8.53 -8.77
N PRO A 213 -8.23 8.08 -7.97
CA PRO A 213 -6.86 7.95 -8.44
C PRO A 213 -6.76 6.87 -9.52
N SER A 214 -5.69 6.92 -10.31
CA SER A 214 -5.30 5.85 -11.24
C SER A 214 -4.09 5.05 -10.75
N PHE A 215 -3.36 5.61 -9.78
CA PHE A 215 -2.21 4.96 -9.13
C PHE A 215 -2.32 5.09 -7.61
N LEU A 216 -2.13 3.98 -6.90
CA LEU A 216 -2.21 3.93 -5.46
C LEU A 216 -1.00 3.21 -4.88
N VAL A 217 -0.25 3.91 -4.04
CA VAL A 217 0.79 3.31 -3.20
C VAL A 217 0.13 2.80 -1.93
N LEU A 218 0.34 1.53 -1.64
CA LEU A 218 -0.18 0.83 -0.47
C LEU A 218 1.03 0.42 0.38
N ASP A 219 1.34 1.22 1.40
CA ASP A 219 2.50 0.98 2.25
C ASP A 219 2.10 0.16 3.48
N GLU A 220 2.38 -1.14 3.45
CA GLU A 220 2.02 -2.13 4.46
C GLU A 220 0.56 -2.03 4.96
N PRO A 221 -0.45 -1.99 4.08
CA PRO A 221 -1.82 -1.60 4.43
C PRO A 221 -2.53 -2.59 5.35
N THR A 222 -1.93 -3.74 5.65
CA THR A 222 -2.56 -4.80 6.45
C THR A 222 -1.69 -5.30 7.60
N SER A 223 -0.50 -4.72 7.80
CA SER A 223 0.49 -5.22 8.77
C SER A 223 0.04 -5.16 10.23
N SER A 224 -0.84 -4.22 10.59
CA SER A 224 -1.37 -4.03 11.94
C SER A 224 -2.71 -4.75 12.18
N LEU A 225 -3.21 -5.53 11.21
CA LEU A 225 -4.51 -6.18 11.25
C LEU A 225 -4.37 -7.68 11.54
N ASP A 226 -5.37 -8.25 12.21
CA ASP A 226 -5.47 -9.70 12.34
C ASP A 226 -5.73 -10.38 10.97
N ARG A 227 -5.38 -11.66 10.84
CA ARG A 227 -5.44 -12.41 9.56
C ARG A 227 -6.81 -12.39 8.91
N SER A 228 -7.88 -12.44 9.71
CA SER A 228 -9.25 -12.44 9.18
C SER A 228 -9.60 -11.10 8.54
N ILE A 229 -9.26 -9.99 9.19
CA ILE A 229 -9.46 -8.63 8.67
C ILE A 229 -8.52 -8.36 7.48
N GLN A 230 -7.29 -8.86 7.55
CA GLN A 230 -6.30 -8.80 6.46
C GLN A 230 -6.88 -9.37 5.15
N SER A 231 -7.45 -10.57 5.20
CA SER A 231 -8.07 -11.21 4.03
C SER A 231 -9.21 -10.39 3.46
N GLN A 232 -10.05 -9.76 4.30
CA GLN A 232 -11.13 -8.90 3.86
C GLN A 232 -10.62 -7.61 3.18
N VAL A 233 -9.56 -7.00 3.72
CA VAL A 233 -8.95 -5.79 3.09
C VAL A 233 -8.30 -6.13 1.76
N LEU A 234 -7.65 -7.30 1.63
CA LEU A 234 -7.07 -7.74 0.36
C LEU A 234 -8.15 -8.02 -0.70
N GLU A 235 -9.27 -8.64 -0.31
CA GLU A 235 -10.43 -8.83 -1.18
C GLU A 235 -11.00 -7.49 -1.63
N LEU A 236 -11.19 -6.55 -0.71
CA LEU A 236 -11.61 -5.19 -1.02
C LEU A 236 -10.68 -4.54 -2.05
N LEU A 237 -9.36 -4.60 -1.85
CA LEU A 237 -8.38 -4.02 -2.77
C LEU A 237 -8.45 -4.65 -4.16
N ARG A 238 -8.65 -5.98 -4.29
CA ARG A 238 -8.87 -6.65 -5.58
C ARG A 238 -10.13 -6.15 -6.27
N ASN A 239 -11.23 -6.02 -5.54
CA ASN A 239 -12.50 -5.54 -6.07
C ASN A 239 -12.40 -4.08 -6.55
N LEU A 240 -11.75 -3.22 -5.77
CA LEU A 240 -11.48 -1.83 -6.14
C LEU A 240 -10.57 -1.73 -7.38
N GLN A 241 -9.50 -2.55 -7.44
CA GLN A 241 -8.62 -2.61 -8.61
C GLN A 241 -9.39 -2.98 -9.87
N LYS A 242 -10.20 -4.02 -9.81
CA LYS A 242 -11.04 -4.45 -10.93
C LYS A 242 -12.07 -3.39 -11.34
N LYS A 243 -12.73 -2.77 -10.37
CA LYS A 243 -13.79 -1.79 -10.59
C LYS A 243 -13.27 -0.50 -11.23
N HIS A 244 -12.14 0.01 -10.73
CA HIS A 244 -11.59 1.31 -11.11
C HIS A 244 -10.33 1.21 -11.99
N ASN A 245 -9.93 -0.01 -12.39
CA ASN A 245 -8.69 -0.25 -13.16
C ASN A 245 -7.46 0.39 -12.50
N LEU A 246 -7.33 0.24 -11.16
CA LEU A 246 -6.28 0.85 -10.37
C LEU A 246 -4.93 0.17 -10.63
N THR A 247 -3.89 0.98 -10.70
CA THR A 247 -2.49 0.52 -10.72
C THR A 247 -1.94 0.61 -9.30
N TYR A 248 -1.33 -0.47 -8.79
CA TYR A 248 -0.82 -0.52 -7.43
C TYR A 248 0.70 -0.62 -7.35
N LEU A 249 1.30 0.13 -6.42
CA LEU A 249 2.55 -0.23 -5.80
C LEU A 249 2.23 -0.76 -4.41
N PHE A 250 2.41 -2.05 -4.19
CA PHE A 250 2.05 -2.71 -2.93
C PHE A 250 3.32 -3.08 -2.15
N ILE A 251 3.55 -2.40 -1.04
CA ILE A 251 4.69 -2.64 -0.16
C ILE A 251 4.26 -3.58 0.97
N SER A 252 4.98 -4.67 1.15
CA SER A 252 4.74 -5.60 2.24
C SER A 252 6.01 -6.38 2.59
N HIS A 253 6.10 -6.82 3.85
CA HIS A 253 7.09 -7.82 4.26
C HIS A 253 6.50 -9.24 4.21
N ASP A 254 5.18 -9.40 3.99
CA ASP A 254 4.51 -10.69 3.87
C ASP A 254 4.42 -11.13 2.40
N LEU A 255 5.21 -12.15 2.05
CA LEU A 255 5.28 -12.70 0.70
C LEU A 255 4.00 -13.45 0.29
N LYS A 256 3.24 -14.01 1.24
CA LYS A 256 1.94 -14.65 0.96
C LYS A 256 0.95 -13.62 0.43
N ILE A 257 0.92 -12.43 1.03
CA ILE A 257 0.07 -11.33 0.56
C ILE A 257 0.46 -10.89 -0.84
N ILE A 258 1.76 -10.69 -1.09
CA ILE A 258 2.29 -10.31 -2.40
C ILE A 258 1.85 -11.31 -3.47
N GLN A 259 1.94 -12.61 -3.18
CA GLN A 259 1.54 -13.67 -4.10
C GLN A 259 0.06 -13.60 -4.49
N THR A 260 -0.80 -13.14 -3.57
CA THR A 260 -2.25 -13.08 -3.81
C THR A 260 -2.74 -11.82 -4.51
N LEU A 261 -1.91 -10.76 -4.56
CA LEU A 261 -2.33 -9.45 -5.08
C LEU A 261 -1.46 -8.92 -6.23
N CYS A 262 -0.17 -9.30 -6.29
CA CYS A 262 0.79 -8.66 -7.18
C CYS A 262 1.12 -9.52 -8.40
N HIS A 263 1.16 -8.88 -9.57
CA HIS A 263 1.52 -9.49 -10.85
C HIS A 263 3.03 -9.65 -10.97
N ASP A 264 3.75 -8.59 -10.61
CA ASP A 264 5.21 -8.51 -10.60
C ASP A 264 5.70 -8.18 -9.20
N ILE A 265 6.95 -8.52 -8.91
CA ILE A 265 7.60 -8.26 -7.63
C ILE A 265 9.01 -7.72 -7.84
N ILE A 266 9.41 -6.80 -6.98
CA ILE A 266 10.80 -6.40 -6.80
C ILE A 266 11.24 -6.71 -5.37
N VAL A 267 12.44 -7.25 -5.23
CA VAL A 267 13.07 -7.57 -3.94
C VAL A 267 14.13 -6.53 -3.67
N MET A 268 13.96 -5.77 -2.61
CA MET A 268 14.87 -4.68 -2.22
C MET A 268 15.70 -5.06 -0.99
N LYS A 269 16.96 -4.65 -1.03
CA LYS A 269 17.87 -4.68 0.12
C LYS A 269 18.83 -3.48 0.04
N ASP A 270 19.08 -2.83 1.17
CA ASP A 270 20.03 -1.72 1.29
C ASP A 270 19.86 -0.63 0.20
N GLY A 271 18.61 -0.30 -0.13
CA GLY A 271 18.26 0.73 -1.11
C GLY A 271 18.34 0.30 -2.58
N ILE A 272 18.74 -0.93 -2.89
CA ILE A 272 18.86 -1.43 -4.27
C ILE A 272 17.87 -2.56 -4.56
N VAL A 273 17.53 -2.76 -5.83
CA VAL A 273 16.75 -3.92 -6.30
C VAL A 273 17.71 -5.07 -6.59
N LEU A 274 17.55 -6.19 -5.88
CA LEU A 274 18.35 -7.38 -6.04
C LEU A 274 17.77 -8.36 -7.07
N GLU A 275 16.43 -8.41 -7.15
CA GLU A 275 15.72 -9.28 -8.07
C GLU A 275 14.37 -8.68 -8.43
N ALA A 276 13.94 -8.85 -9.69
CA ALA A 276 12.66 -8.34 -10.19
C ALA A 276 12.09 -9.29 -11.26
N GLY A 277 10.76 -9.35 -11.34
CA GLY A 277 10.07 -10.12 -12.38
C GLY A 277 8.65 -10.54 -11.98
N PRO A 278 8.02 -11.39 -12.81
CA PRO A 278 6.71 -11.94 -12.50
C PRO A 278 6.68 -12.64 -11.15
N THR A 279 5.68 -12.36 -10.33
CA THR A 279 5.57 -12.90 -8.97
C THR A 279 5.68 -14.42 -8.95
N THR A 280 5.00 -15.12 -9.87
CA THR A 280 5.07 -16.58 -9.99
C THR A 280 6.47 -17.10 -10.27
N LYS A 281 7.26 -16.39 -11.09
CA LYS A 281 8.63 -16.77 -11.40
C LYS A 281 9.56 -16.62 -10.21
N ILE A 282 9.51 -15.47 -9.54
CA ILE A 282 10.37 -15.17 -8.38
C ILE A 282 10.01 -16.10 -7.19
N MET A 283 8.73 -16.36 -6.96
CA MET A 283 8.29 -17.25 -5.87
C MET A 283 8.73 -18.70 -6.08
N ASN A 284 8.66 -19.20 -7.33
CA ASN A 284 8.95 -20.61 -7.61
C ASN A 284 10.43 -20.88 -7.96
N ASN A 285 11.15 -19.90 -8.51
CA ASN A 285 12.53 -20.06 -8.97
C ASN A 285 13.37 -18.79 -8.74
N PRO A 286 13.58 -18.38 -7.48
CA PRO A 286 14.41 -17.24 -7.14
C PRO A 286 15.87 -17.49 -7.53
N GLN A 287 16.53 -16.49 -8.11
CA GLN A 287 17.94 -16.59 -8.52
C GLN A 287 18.86 -16.01 -7.46
N ASN A 288 18.47 -14.88 -6.85
CA ASN A 288 19.30 -14.19 -5.87
C ASN A 288 19.31 -14.94 -4.52
N PRO A 289 20.51 -15.15 -3.90
CA PRO A 289 20.63 -15.80 -2.59
C PRO A 289 19.79 -15.14 -1.47
N TYR A 290 19.69 -13.81 -1.49
CA TYR A 290 18.87 -13.08 -0.50
C TYR A 290 17.38 -13.38 -0.70
N THR A 291 16.88 -13.40 -1.95
CA THR A 291 15.50 -13.78 -2.27
C THR A 291 15.19 -15.21 -1.80
N LYS A 292 16.13 -16.14 -2.03
CA LYS A 292 16.01 -17.54 -1.53
C LYS A 292 15.88 -17.59 0.00
N ALA A 293 16.72 -16.84 0.70
CA ALA A 293 16.67 -16.78 2.16
C ALA A 293 15.36 -16.15 2.67
N LEU A 294 14.90 -15.09 2.03
CA LEU A 294 13.64 -14.40 2.35
C LEU A 294 12.43 -15.33 2.17
N LEU A 295 12.37 -16.06 1.06
CA LEU A 295 11.32 -17.04 0.78
C LEU A 295 11.34 -18.20 1.79
N LYS A 296 12.52 -18.76 2.08
CA LYS A 296 12.65 -19.82 3.07
C LYS A 296 12.20 -19.41 4.47
N ALA A 297 12.31 -18.14 4.83
CA ALA A 297 11.86 -17.62 6.10
C ALA A 297 10.33 -17.38 6.16
N ALA A 298 9.68 -17.22 4.99
CA ALA A 298 8.25 -16.94 4.87
C ALA A 298 7.37 -18.18 4.69
N PHE A 299 7.96 -19.27 4.18
CA PHE A 299 7.28 -20.54 3.87
C PHE A 299 8.02 -21.72 4.51
#